data_5253ee7902f21291eca29084cc9e5b51
#
_entry.id   5253ee7902f21291eca29084cc9e5b51
#
_cell.length_a   1.000
_cell.length_b   1.000
_cell.length_c   1.000
_cell.angle_alpha   90.00
_cell.angle_beta   90.00
_cell.angle_gamma   90.00
#
_symmetry.space_group_name_H-M   'P 1'
#
loop_
_entity.id
_entity.type
_entity.pdbx_description
1 polymer ?
#
loop_
_entity_poly.entity_id
_entity_poly.type
_entity_poly.pdbx_seq_one_letter_code
_entity_poly.pdbx_strand_id
1 'polypeptide(L)'
;GLGATKWQSVFHVLLPACIPRIMTGVILAAGRGFGEAAALLYTTGSGSTLRWGNWDITSPTSPLNLLRPAETLSTQIWNLQINGQDRALANLASAVLMLLVLVFNIAANAWSRRIEARNSGEKA
;
A
#
# COMPACT_ATOMS: atom_id res chain seq x y z
N GLY A 1 18.81 12.40 -29.99
CA GLY A 1 19.43 12.85 -30.56
C GLY A 1 20.44 14.01 -30.64
N LEU A 2 20.31 15.05 -29.87
CA LEU A 2 21.17 16.24 -29.95
C LEU A 2 22.35 16.19 -28.95
N GLY A 3 22.97 15.00 -28.77
CA GLY A 3 24.10 14.85 -27.89
C GLY A 3 23.77 14.51 -26.43
N ALA A 4 22.48 14.25 -26.13
CA ALA A 4 22.07 13.83 -24.79
C ALA A 4 22.50 12.37 -24.51
N THR A 5 22.96 12.10 -23.26
CA THR A 5 23.25 10.74 -22.84
C THR A 5 21.95 9.97 -22.61
N LYS A 6 22.02 8.63 -22.56
CA LYS A 6 20.86 7.77 -22.26
C LYS A 6 20.19 8.17 -20.95
N TRP A 7 20.97 8.45 -19.92
CA TRP A 7 20.48 8.85 -18.61
C TRP A 7 19.78 10.19 -18.64
N GLN A 8 20.31 11.17 -19.38
CA GLN A 8 19.68 12.46 -19.55
C GLN A 8 18.33 12.33 -20.27
N SER A 9 18.26 11.50 -21.33
CA SER A 9 17.01 11.26 -22.04
C SER A 9 15.98 10.58 -21.14
N VAL A 10 16.39 9.62 -20.32
CA VAL A 10 15.47 8.91 -19.40
C VAL A 10 14.92 9.87 -18.34
N PHE A 11 15.78 10.61 -17.66
CA PHE A 11 15.36 11.45 -16.53
C PHE A 11 14.66 12.73 -16.95
N HIS A 12 15.03 13.34 -18.08
CA HIS A 12 14.50 14.63 -18.48
C HIS A 12 13.32 14.54 -19.46
N VAL A 13 13.22 13.47 -20.23
CA VAL A 13 12.20 13.33 -21.28
C VAL A 13 11.25 12.17 -21.00
N LEU A 14 11.77 10.96 -20.81
CA LEU A 14 10.95 9.76 -20.69
C LEU A 14 10.19 9.68 -19.38
N LEU A 15 10.84 9.90 -18.25
CA LEU A 15 10.19 9.85 -16.93
C LEU A 15 9.06 10.88 -16.79
N PRO A 16 9.27 12.16 -17.09
CA PRO A 16 8.17 13.14 -17.03
C PRO A 16 7.00 12.81 -17.95
N ALA A 17 7.29 12.30 -19.15
CA ALA A 17 6.24 11.91 -20.09
C ALA A 17 5.44 10.68 -19.65
N CYS A 18 6.04 9.79 -18.85
CA CYS A 18 5.43 8.54 -18.38
C CYS A 18 4.75 8.66 -17.01
N ILE A 19 4.83 9.81 -16.35
CA ILE A 19 4.26 10.02 -15.00
C ILE A 19 2.79 9.58 -14.90
N PRO A 20 1.87 9.93 -15.83
CA PRO A 20 0.48 9.48 -15.71
C PRO A 20 0.34 7.95 -15.69
N ARG A 21 1.12 7.25 -16.51
CA ARG A 21 1.10 5.78 -16.56
C ARG A 21 1.72 5.15 -15.32
N ILE A 22 2.80 5.75 -14.81
CA ILE A 22 3.44 5.32 -13.56
C ILE A 22 2.45 5.47 -12.41
N MET A 23 1.71 6.57 -12.32
CA MET A 23 0.69 6.79 -11.30
C MET A 23 -0.42 5.75 -11.37
N THR A 24 -0.89 5.42 -12.57
CA THR A 24 -1.89 4.36 -12.76
C THR A 24 -1.35 3.01 -12.25
N GLY A 25 -0.12 2.67 -12.61
CA GLY A 25 0.52 1.45 -12.13
C GLY A 25 0.65 1.39 -10.62
N VAL A 26 1.04 2.48 -9.98
CA VAL A 26 1.16 2.57 -8.52
C VAL A 26 -0.21 2.40 -7.86
N ILE A 27 -1.26 3.03 -8.39
CA ILE A 27 -2.63 2.92 -7.86
C ILE A 27 -3.11 1.47 -7.94
N LEU A 28 -2.90 0.80 -9.09
CA LEU A 28 -3.27 -0.60 -9.27
C LEU A 28 -2.49 -1.53 -8.34
N ALA A 29 -1.18 -1.31 -8.22
CA ALA A 29 -0.33 -2.10 -7.34
C ALA A 29 -0.71 -1.95 -5.87
N ALA A 30 -0.99 -0.73 -5.43
CA ALA A 30 -1.41 -0.45 -4.06
C ALA A 30 -2.79 -1.06 -3.77
N GLY A 31 -3.74 -0.93 -4.70
CA GLY A 31 -5.06 -1.54 -4.57
C GLY A 31 -4.98 -3.07 -4.41
N ARG A 32 -4.11 -3.69 -5.20
CA ARG A 32 -3.85 -5.12 -5.09
C ARG A 32 -3.17 -5.47 -3.75
N GLY A 33 -2.20 -4.65 -3.32
CA GLY A 33 -1.51 -4.85 -2.05
C GLY A 33 -2.43 -4.78 -0.84
N PHE A 34 -3.42 -3.90 -0.85
CA PHE A 34 -4.41 -3.82 0.24
C PHE A 34 -5.26 -5.09 0.36
N GLY A 35 -5.52 -5.75 -0.76
CA GLY A 35 -6.34 -6.98 -0.76
C GLY A 35 -5.55 -8.27 -0.58
N GLU A 36 -4.23 -8.23 -0.61
CA GLU A 36 -3.41 -9.44 -0.57
C GLU A 36 -3.36 -10.01 0.84
N ALA A 37 -3.96 -11.17 1.02
CA ALA A 37 -3.97 -11.89 2.29
C ALA A 37 -3.30 -13.24 2.20
N ALA A 38 -3.51 -13.98 1.12
CA ALA A 38 -3.11 -15.37 1.00
C ALA A 38 -1.58 -15.54 1.01
N ALA A 39 -0.88 -14.78 0.18
CA ALA A 39 0.58 -14.88 0.13
C ALA A 39 1.23 -14.45 1.44
N LEU A 40 0.72 -13.38 2.04
CA LEU A 40 1.24 -12.89 3.32
C LEU A 40 1.00 -13.85 4.47
N LEU A 41 -0.11 -14.57 4.46
CA LEU A 41 -0.40 -15.57 5.48
C LEU A 41 0.68 -16.66 5.55
N TYR A 42 1.18 -17.08 4.39
CA TYR A 42 2.20 -18.11 4.31
C TYR A 42 3.63 -17.59 4.51
N THR A 43 3.89 -16.32 4.26
CA THR A 43 5.23 -15.75 4.30
C THR A 43 5.56 -15.05 5.61
N THR A 44 4.62 -14.34 6.21
CA THR A 44 4.84 -13.56 7.43
C THR A 44 4.38 -14.25 8.70
N GLY A 45 3.64 -15.35 8.56
CA GLY A 45 3.05 -16.04 9.69
C GLY A 45 1.77 -15.38 10.18
N SER A 46 1.04 -16.10 11.02
CA SER A 46 -0.22 -15.62 11.60
C SER A 46 -0.10 -15.50 13.14
N GLY A 47 -0.88 -14.60 13.69
CA GLY A 47 -1.01 -14.49 15.15
C GLY A 47 -0.01 -13.56 15.80
N SER A 48 0.17 -12.37 15.26
CA SER A 48 1.00 -11.36 15.90
C SER A 48 0.30 -10.76 17.12
N THR A 49 0.90 -10.89 18.29
CA THR A 49 0.47 -10.18 19.49
C THR A 49 1.22 -8.85 19.60
N LEU A 50 0.54 -7.77 19.25
CA LEU A 50 1.08 -6.41 19.39
C LEU A 50 0.83 -5.92 20.81
N ARG A 51 1.88 -5.54 21.52
CA ARG A 51 1.76 -4.79 22.78
C ARG A 51 2.22 -3.35 22.55
N TRP A 52 1.26 -2.45 22.55
CA TRP A 52 1.53 -1.03 22.51
C TRP A 52 2.17 -0.60 23.83
N GLY A 53 3.27 0.10 23.75
CA GLY A 53 4.03 0.51 24.95
C GLY A 53 5.39 -0.11 25.09
N ASN A 54 5.68 -1.20 24.37
CA ASN A 54 7.00 -1.78 24.33
C ASN A 54 7.64 -1.52 22.95
N TRP A 55 8.44 -0.48 22.88
CA TRP A 55 9.08 -0.01 21.63
C TRP A 55 10.51 -0.54 21.46
N ASP A 56 10.91 -1.49 22.28
CA ASP A 56 12.24 -2.08 22.19
C ASP A 56 12.33 -3.03 20.98
N ILE A 57 13.26 -2.75 20.10
CA ILE A 57 13.44 -3.50 18.83
C ILE A 57 13.75 -4.97 19.09
N THR A 58 14.37 -5.29 20.22
CA THR A 58 14.73 -6.67 20.59
C THR A 58 13.59 -7.47 21.21
N SER A 59 12.52 -6.80 21.62
CA SER A 59 11.38 -7.47 22.26
C SER A 59 10.54 -8.24 21.24
N PRO A 60 10.16 -9.49 21.51
CA PRO A 60 9.33 -10.28 20.60
C PRO A 60 7.89 -9.75 20.44
N THR A 61 7.46 -8.82 21.28
CA THR A 61 6.12 -8.22 21.22
C THR A 61 6.11 -6.81 20.65
N SER A 62 7.28 -6.24 20.35
CA SER A 62 7.40 -4.89 19.83
C SER A 62 6.93 -4.78 18.38
N PRO A 63 6.19 -3.74 18.01
CA PRO A 63 5.82 -3.49 16.62
C PRO A 63 7.02 -3.17 15.71
N LEU A 64 8.15 -2.78 16.29
CA LEU A 64 9.37 -2.44 15.55
C LEU A 64 10.28 -3.63 15.29
N ASN A 65 9.98 -4.80 15.82
CA ASN A 65 10.81 -5.99 15.63
C ASN A 65 10.54 -6.59 14.24
N LEU A 66 11.53 -6.53 13.35
CA LEU A 66 11.43 -7.01 11.97
C LEU A 66 11.41 -8.54 11.85
N LEU A 67 11.84 -9.26 12.88
CA LEU A 67 11.91 -10.72 12.84
C LEU A 67 10.64 -11.40 13.38
N ARG A 68 9.67 -10.63 13.84
CA ARG A 68 8.41 -11.17 14.34
C ARG A 68 7.41 -11.39 13.20
N PRO A 69 6.47 -12.31 13.35
CA PRO A 69 5.35 -12.41 12.43
C PRO A 69 4.55 -11.10 12.40
N ALA A 70 4.20 -10.67 11.20
CA ALA A 70 3.42 -9.46 10.99
C ALA A 70 2.11 -9.79 10.30
N GLU A 71 1.07 -9.01 10.58
CA GLU A 71 -0.21 -9.15 9.93
C GLU A 71 -0.62 -7.85 9.25
N THR A 72 -1.21 -7.98 8.08
CA THR A 72 -1.93 -6.87 7.44
C THR A 72 -3.38 -6.92 7.88
N LEU A 73 -4.12 -5.84 7.60
CA LEU A 73 -5.54 -5.77 7.93
C LEU A 73 -6.32 -6.86 7.19
N SER A 74 -5.96 -7.20 5.96
CA SER A 74 -6.61 -8.26 5.20
C SER A 74 -6.34 -9.66 5.77
N THR A 75 -5.13 -9.94 6.23
CA THR A 75 -4.82 -11.21 6.91
C THR A 75 -5.52 -11.32 8.27
N GLN A 76 -5.63 -10.22 8.98
CA GLN A 76 -6.37 -10.17 10.25
C GLN A 76 -7.85 -10.49 10.05
N ILE A 77 -8.49 -9.91 9.03
CA ILE A 77 -9.89 -10.20 8.68
C ILE A 77 -10.06 -11.69 8.39
N TRP A 78 -9.15 -12.25 7.59
CA TRP A 78 -9.18 -13.65 7.21
C TRP A 78 -9.07 -14.57 8.43
N ASN A 79 -8.13 -14.31 9.32
CA ASN A 79 -7.93 -15.06 10.55
C ASN A 79 -9.16 -15.01 11.47
N LEU A 80 -9.74 -13.84 11.64
CA LEU A 80 -10.92 -13.65 12.49
C LEU A 80 -12.15 -14.38 11.93
N GLN A 81 -12.31 -14.43 10.61
CA GLN A 81 -13.43 -15.13 9.99
C GLN A 81 -13.30 -16.65 10.07
N ILE A 82 -12.11 -17.18 9.85
CA ILE A 82 -11.89 -18.64 9.86
C ILE A 82 -11.91 -19.20 11.26
N ASN A 83 -11.25 -18.54 12.19
CA ASN A 83 -11.20 -19.03 13.58
C ASN A 83 -12.50 -18.77 14.34
N GLY A 84 -13.42 -17.97 13.78
CA GLY A 84 -14.75 -17.74 14.36
C GLY A 84 -14.75 -17.08 15.73
N GLN A 85 -13.63 -16.48 16.13
CA GLN A 85 -13.46 -15.94 17.47
C GLN A 85 -14.29 -14.69 17.72
N ASP A 86 -14.40 -13.81 16.72
CA ASP A 86 -15.17 -12.59 16.85
C ASP A 86 -15.60 -12.06 15.47
N ARG A 87 -16.85 -12.35 15.11
CA ARG A 87 -17.41 -11.87 13.84
C ARG A 87 -17.63 -10.36 13.82
N ALA A 88 -17.95 -9.76 14.96
CA ALA A 88 -18.14 -8.32 15.06
C ALA A 88 -16.83 -7.58 14.75
N LEU A 89 -15.73 -8.06 15.31
CA LEU A 89 -14.40 -7.51 15.04
C LEU A 89 -13.99 -7.70 13.58
N ALA A 90 -14.27 -8.85 12.98
CA ALA A 90 -14.01 -9.10 11.57
C ALA A 90 -14.78 -8.15 10.67
N ASN A 91 -16.06 -7.91 10.96
CA ASN A 91 -16.90 -6.98 10.22
C ASN A 91 -16.39 -5.54 10.36
N LEU A 92 -16.00 -5.14 11.56
CA LEU A 92 -15.41 -3.82 11.82
C LEU A 92 -14.12 -3.63 11.04
N ALA A 93 -13.24 -4.62 11.07
CA ALA A 93 -11.96 -4.58 10.34
C ALA A 93 -12.20 -4.51 8.82
N SER A 94 -13.19 -5.25 8.31
CA SER A 94 -13.57 -5.20 6.90
C SER A 94 -14.08 -3.81 6.49
N ALA A 95 -14.91 -3.19 7.33
CA ALA A 95 -15.40 -1.83 7.09
C ALA A 95 -14.26 -0.81 7.10
N VAL A 96 -13.32 -0.92 8.03
CA VAL A 96 -12.14 -0.07 8.09
C VAL A 96 -11.28 -0.23 6.84
N LEU A 97 -11.04 -1.46 6.40
CA LEU A 97 -10.27 -1.71 5.18
C LEU A 97 -10.95 -1.11 3.95
N MET A 98 -12.27 -1.27 3.84
CA MET A 98 -13.05 -0.70 2.73
C MET A 98 -12.94 0.83 2.71
N LEU A 99 -13.03 1.48 3.87
CA LEU A 99 -12.86 2.93 3.98
C LEU A 99 -11.44 3.36 3.61
N LEU A 100 -10.42 2.63 4.05
CA LEU A 100 -9.03 2.93 3.71
C LEU A 100 -8.78 2.83 2.21
N VAL A 101 -9.27 1.79 1.56
CA VAL A 101 -9.14 1.60 0.12
C VAL A 101 -9.87 2.71 -0.63
N LEU A 102 -11.08 3.07 -0.18
CA LEU A 102 -11.86 4.15 -0.79
C LEU A 102 -11.14 5.50 -0.68
N VAL A 103 -10.67 5.84 0.51
CA VAL A 103 -9.91 7.08 0.76
C VAL A 103 -8.64 7.11 -0.09
N PHE A 104 -7.92 5.99 -0.13
CA PHE A 104 -6.71 5.87 -0.95
C PHE A 104 -7.01 6.09 -2.44
N ASN A 105 -8.06 5.47 -2.97
CA ASN A 105 -8.44 5.62 -4.36
C ASN A 105 -8.84 7.05 -4.70
N ILE A 106 -9.61 7.70 -3.84
CA ILE A 106 -10.01 9.10 -4.03
C ILE A 106 -8.80 10.01 -4.00
N ALA A 107 -7.91 9.84 -3.03
CA ALA A 107 -6.70 10.63 -2.89
C ALA A 107 -5.75 10.43 -4.09
N ALA A 108 -5.56 9.18 -4.51
CA ALA A 108 -4.70 8.84 -5.65
C ALA A 108 -5.23 9.41 -6.95
N ASN A 109 -6.54 9.31 -7.18
CA ASN A 109 -7.18 9.88 -8.37
C ASN A 109 -7.12 11.41 -8.38
N ALA A 110 -7.34 12.05 -7.23
CA ALA A 110 -7.22 13.50 -7.10
C ALA A 110 -5.80 13.97 -7.39
N TRP A 111 -4.80 13.26 -6.88
CA TRP A 111 -3.40 13.57 -7.14
C TRP A 111 -3.04 13.36 -8.61
N SER A 112 -3.47 12.26 -9.20
CA SER A 112 -3.25 11.98 -10.62
C SER A 112 -3.83 13.06 -11.51
N ARG A 113 -5.05 13.53 -11.23
CA ARG A 113 -5.69 14.63 -11.96
C ARG A 113 -4.92 15.94 -11.83
N ARG A 114 -4.39 16.23 -10.64
CA ARG A 114 -3.57 17.43 -10.43
C ARG A 114 -2.28 17.39 -11.26
N ILE A 115 -1.63 16.23 -11.34
CA ILE A 115 -0.43 16.06 -12.14
C ILE A 115 -0.74 16.21 -13.63
N GLU A 116 -1.82 15.60 -14.11
CA GLU A 116 -2.26 15.73 -15.50
C GLU A 116 -2.62 17.17 -15.87
N ALA A 117 -3.36 17.88 -15.02
CA ALA A 117 -3.70 19.27 -15.21
C ALA A 117 -2.46 20.16 -15.24
N ARG A 118 -1.47 19.86 -14.39
CA ARG A 118 -0.19 20.58 -14.37
C ARG A 118 0.59 20.38 -15.66
N ASN A 119 0.66 19.14 -16.15
CA ASN A 119 1.33 18.84 -17.42
C ASN A 119 0.61 19.45 -18.62
N SER A 120 -0.72 19.46 -18.62
CA SER A 120 -1.52 20.10 -19.67
C SER A 120 -1.36 21.62 -19.64
N GLY A 121 -1.23 22.24 -18.47
CA GLY A 121 -0.99 23.67 -18.32
C GLY A 121 0.36 24.12 -18.88
N GLU A 122 1.37 23.27 -18.77
CA GLU A 122 2.71 23.55 -19.31
C GLU A 122 2.75 23.48 -20.84
N LYS A 123 1.82 22.75 -21.46
CA LYS A 123 1.75 22.59 -22.91
C LYS A 123 0.89 23.66 -23.60
N ALA A 124 0.17 24.46 -22.85
CA ALA A 124 -0.72 25.49 -23.39
C ALA A 124 0.02 26.78 -23.78
#